data_7ac654f533495b91ea0c67c264023833
#
_entry.id   7ac654f533495b91ea0c67c264023833
#
_cell.length_a   1.000
_cell.length_b   1.000
_cell.length_c   1.000
_cell.angle_alpha   90.00
_cell.angle_beta   90.00
_cell.angle_gamma   90.00
#
_symmetry.space_group_name_H-M   'P 1'
#
loop_
_entity.id
_entity.type
_entity.pdbx_description
1 polymer ?
#
loop_
_entity_poly.entity_id
_entity_poly.type
_entity_poly.pdbx_seq_one_letter_code
_entity_poly.pdbx_strand_id
1 'polypeptide(L)'
;MKKVIVYSMLNCPYCVKAKALLTSRGVPFEVVMIDDWADEAWDQFVQKSGMKTVPQIYVDEKLIGGYSQLAEVDQADQLESLKS
;
A
#
# COMPACT_ATOMS: atom_id res chain seq x y z
N MET A 1 3.89 -15.80 -7.53
CA MET A 1 3.66 -14.33 -7.63
C MET A 1 3.34 -13.78 -6.26
N LYS A 2 3.87 -12.63 -5.95
CA LYS A 2 3.56 -11.96 -4.70
C LYS A 2 2.25 -11.20 -4.82
N LYS A 3 1.47 -11.20 -3.76
CA LYS A 3 0.20 -10.48 -3.72
C LYS A 3 0.43 -9.10 -3.11
N VAL A 4 0.23 -8.06 -3.89
CA VAL A 4 0.40 -6.68 -3.46
C VAL A 4 -0.98 -6.06 -3.26
N ILE A 5 -1.21 -5.49 -2.08
CA ILE A 5 -2.47 -4.84 -1.73
C ILE A 5 -2.17 -3.42 -1.26
N VAL A 6 -2.90 -2.45 -1.81
CA VAL A 6 -2.82 -1.05 -1.41
C VAL A 6 -4.11 -0.68 -0.70
N TYR A 7 -4.02 -0.39 0.59
CA TYR A 7 -5.15 0.15 1.36
C TYR A 7 -5.20 1.65 1.14
N SER A 8 -6.33 2.15 0.70
CA SER A 8 -6.46 3.50 0.16
C SER A 8 -7.75 4.16 0.63
N MET A 9 -7.82 5.49 0.51
CA MET A 9 -9.03 6.27 0.75
C MET A 9 -9.26 7.21 -0.42
N LEU A 10 -10.49 7.71 -0.55
CA LEU A 10 -10.80 8.76 -1.50
C LEU A 10 -10.03 10.03 -1.13
N ASN A 11 -9.72 10.85 -2.13
CA ASN A 11 -9.04 12.15 -1.92
C ASN A 11 -7.70 12.02 -1.19
N CYS A 12 -6.96 10.95 -1.47
CA CYS A 12 -5.64 10.73 -0.89
C CYS A 12 -4.58 10.88 -1.98
N PRO A 13 -3.86 12.01 -2.03
CA PRO A 13 -2.83 12.22 -3.07
C PRO A 13 -1.71 11.20 -3.04
N TYR A 14 -1.27 10.81 -1.85
CA TYR A 14 -0.20 9.81 -1.74
C TYR A 14 -0.67 8.42 -2.14
N CYS A 15 -1.96 8.11 -1.95
CA CYS A 15 -2.52 6.86 -2.45
C CYS A 15 -2.47 6.82 -3.98
N VAL A 16 -2.79 7.93 -4.62
CA VAL A 16 -2.70 8.06 -6.08
C VAL A 16 -1.25 7.86 -6.54
N LYS A 17 -0.31 8.50 -5.84
CA LYS A 17 1.12 8.37 -6.18
C LYS A 17 1.60 6.94 -6.02
N ALA A 18 1.20 6.25 -4.96
CA ALA A 18 1.61 4.86 -4.73
C ALA A 18 1.09 3.95 -5.84
N LYS A 19 -0.18 4.10 -6.20
CA LYS A 19 -0.79 3.31 -7.27
C LYS A 19 -0.11 3.60 -8.62
N ALA A 20 0.17 4.86 -8.90
CA ALA A 20 0.85 5.25 -10.13
C ALA A 20 2.26 4.68 -10.22
N LEU A 21 2.99 4.68 -9.11
CA LEU A 21 4.33 4.12 -9.05
C LEU A 21 4.32 2.62 -9.35
N LEU A 22 3.44 1.87 -8.70
CA LEU A 22 3.31 0.44 -8.94
C LEU A 22 2.92 0.15 -10.39
N THR A 23 1.99 0.92 -10.94
CA THR A 23 1.57 0.77 -12.33
C THR A 23 2.72 1.06 -13.29
N SER A 24 3.49 2.11 -13.03
CA SER A 24 4.60 2.50 -13.91
C SER A 24 5.71 1.45 -13.95
N ARG A 25 5.84 0.66 -12.90
CA ARG A 25 6.82 -0.42 -12.83
C ARG A 25 6.25 -1.77 -13.27
N GLY A 26 4.98 -1.81 -13.66
CA GLY A 26 4.33 -3.04 -14.11
C GLY A 26 4.07 -4.03 -12.99
N VAL A 27 3.95 -3.56 -11.74
CA VAL A 27 3.66 -4.42 -10.59
C VAL A 27 2.15 -4.53 -10.43
N PRO A 28 1.55 -5.74 -10.58
CA PRO A 28 0.12 -5.89 -10.34
C PRO A 28 -0.20 -5.73 -8.85
N PHE A 29 -1.34 -5.11 -8.55
CA PHE A 29 -1.77 -4.90 -7.19
C PHE A 29 -3.29 -4.83 -7.10
N GLU A 30 -3.82 -5.07 -5.90
CA GLU A 30 -5.23 -4.88 -5.58
C GLU A 30 -5.37 -3.63 -4.73
N VAL A 31 -6.51 -2.95 -4.87
CA VAL A 31 -6.82 -1.75 -4.08
C VAL A 31 -7.98 -2.08 -3.16
N VAL A 32 -7.81 -1.79 -1.87
CA VAL A 32 -8.88 -1.91 -0.88
C VAL A 32 -9.19 -0.50 -0.37
N MET A 33 -10.40 -0.02 -0.67
CA MET A 33 -10.85 1.29 -0.20
C MET A 33 -11.42 1.13 1.22
N ILE A 34 -10.96 1.97 2.13
CA ILE A 34 -11.32 1.85 3.54
C ILE A 34 -12.22 2.99 4.04
N ASP A 35 -12.74 3.81 3.12
CA ASP A 35 -13.56 4.97 3.47
C ASP A 35 -14.82 4.60 4.24
N ASP A 36 -15.39 3.44 3.97
CA ASP A 36 -16.63 2.99 4.57
C ASP A 36 -16.43 2.01 5.73
N TRP A 37 -15.19 1.85 6.18
CA TRP A 37 -14.92 1.00 7.33
C TRP A 37 -15.46 1.64 8.61
N ALA A 38 -15.99 0.81 9.51
CA ALA A 38 -16.38 1.26 10.85
C ALA A 38 -15.12 1.67 11.63
N ASP A 39 -15.29 2.59 12.59
CA ASP A 39 -14.18 3.06 13.41
C ASP A 39 -13.44 1.92 14.10
N GLU A 40 -14.17 0.91 14.55
CA GLU A 40 -13.58 -0.25 15.20
C GLU A 40 -12.67 -1.03 14.26
N ALA A 41 -13.08 -1.22 13.02
CA ALA A 41 -12.27 -1.90 12.02
C ALA A 41 -10.99 -1.09 11.72
N TRP A 42 -11.12 0.22 11.62
CA TRP A 42 -9.98 1.11 11.42
C TRP A 42 -9.01 1.02 12.60
N ASP A 43 -9.52 1.06 13.83
CA ASP A 43 -8.67 0.98 15.02
C ASP A 43 -7.89 -0.32 15.07
N GLN A 44 -8.53 -1.44 14.75
CA GLN A 44 -7.86 -2.73 14.69
C GLN A 44 -6.76 -2.75 13.63
N PHE A 45 -7.04 -2.16 12.48
CA PHE A 45 -6.08 -2.07 11.38
C PHE A 45 -4.85 -1.25 11.79
N VAL A 46 -5.07 -0.11 12.47
CA VAL A 46 -4.00 0.75 12.96
C VAL A 46 -3.15 0.01 14.00
N GLN A 47 -3.78 -0.71 14.91
CA GLN A 47 -3.04 -1.49 15.91
C GLN A 47 -2.16 -2.56 15.27
N LYS A 48 -2.67 -3.22 14.24
CA LYS A 48 -1.93 -4.27 13.55
C LYS A 48 -0.77 -3.71 12.74
N SER A 49 -0.97 -2.60 12.04
CA SER A 49 0.04 -2.03 11.16
C SER A 49 1.01 -1.08 11.86
N GLY A 50 0.55 -0.47 12.96
CA GLY A 50 1.30 0.59 13.61
C GLY A 50 1.23 1.93 12.87
N MET A 51 0.40 2.03 11.83
CA MET A 51 0.26 3.24 11.01
C MET A 51 -1.15 3.78 11.09
N LYS A 52 -1.28 5.10 11.23
CA LYS A 52 -2.56 5.80 11.28
C LYS A 52 -2.92 6.50 9.97
N THR A 53 -2.15 6.26 8.92
CA THR A 53 -2.30 6.96 7.65
C THR A 53 -2.44 5.97 6.50
N VAL A 54 -2.88 6.47 5.35
CA VAL A 54 -2.90 5.75 4.09
C VAL A 54 -2.03 6.51 3.09
N PRO A 55 -1.50 5.88 2.06
CA PRO A 55 -1.68 4.46 1.70
C PRO A 55 -0.91 3.53 2.63
N GLN A 56 -1.37 2.29 2.72
CA GLN A 56 -0.61 1.23 3.35
C GLN A 56 -0.46 0.09 2.34
N ILE A 57 0.77 -0.28 2.06
CA ILE A 57 1.09 -1.26 1.03
C ILE A 57 1.55 -2.56 1.71
N TYR A 58 0.88 -3.65 1.38
CA TYR A 58 1.21 -4.97 1.88
C TYR A 58 1.65 -5.87 0.73
N VAL A 59 2.66 -6.69 0.99
CA VAL A 59 3.13 -7.72 0.06
C VAL A 59 3.10 -9.05 0.79
N ASP A 60 2.30 -9.99 0.32
CA ASP A 60 2.12 -11.31 0.95
C ASP A 60 1.82 -11.18 2.45
N GLU A 61 0.91 -10.27 2.79
CA GLU A 61 0.47 -9.98 4.16
C GLU A 61 1.50 -9.29 5.04
N LYS A 62 2.64 -8.88 4.48
CA LYS A 62 3.65 -8.11 5.21
C LYS A 62 3.57 -6.65 4.83
N LEU A 63 3.53 -5.79 5.82
CA LEU A 63 3.48 -4.35 5.62
C LEU A 63 4.82 -3.82 5.12
N ILE A 64 4.80 -3.21 3.94
CA ILE A 64 5.96 -2.43 3.46
C ILE A 64 5.96 -1.06 4.13
N GLY A 65 4.79 -0.42 4.20
CA GLY A 65 4.62 0.91 4.75
C GLY A 65 3.77 1.77 3.85
N GLY A 66 4.01 3.07 3.89
CA GLY A 66 3.31 4.04 3.06
C GLY A 66 4.06 4.33 1.76
N TYR A 67 3.69 5.46 1.14
CA TYR A 67 4.33 5.85 -0.12
C TYR A 67 5.84 6.04 0.01
N SER A 68 6.29 6.64 1.12
CA SER A 68 7.73 6.89 1.32
C SER A 68 8.54 5.61 1.30
N GLN A 69 8.04 4.57 1.98
CA GLN A 69 8.70 3.27 2.01
C GLN A 69 8.66 2.58 0.65
N LEU A 70 7.54 2.72 -0.08
CA LEU A 70 7.44 2.18 -1.42
C LEU A 70 8.43 2.87 -2.37
N ALA A 71 8.59 4.18 -2.24
CA ALA A 71 9.54 4.94 -3.05
C ALA A 71 10.98 4.51 -2.76
N GLU A 72 11.30 4.19 -1.51
CA GLU A 72 12.62 3.67 -1.15
C GLU A 72 12.90 2.32 -1.82
N VAL A 73 11.90 1.45 -1.87
CA VAL A 73 12.03 0.16 -2.57
C VAL A 73 12.28 0.40 -4.05
N ASP A 74 11.58 1.36 -4.64
CA ASP A 74 11.78 1.71 -6.05
C ASP A 74 13.18 2.25 -6.31
N GLN A 75 13.69 3.14 -5.45
CA GLN A 75 15.03 3.70 -5.59
C GLN A 75 16.12 2.65 -5.50
N ALA A 76 15.87 1.57 -4.77
CA ALA A 76 16.79 0.45 -4.66
C ALA A 76 16.62 -0.58 -5.80
N ASP A 77 15.80 -0.26 -6.80
CA ASP A 77 15.46 -1.15 -7.94
C ASP A 77 14.87 -2.49 -7.48
N GLN A 78 14.16 -2.49 -6.36
CA GLN A 78 13.62 -3.72 -5.79
C GLN A 78 12.13 -3.91 -6.04
N LEU A 79 11.47 -2.98 -6.74
CA LEU A 79 10.05 -3.15 -7.05
C LEU A 79 9.80 -4.36 -7.96
N GLU A 80 10.74 -4.70 -8.82
CA GLU A 80 10.60 -5.86 -9.67
C GLU A 80 10.48 -7.17 -8.89
N SER A 81 11.06 -7.23 -7.69
CA SER A 81 10.94 -8.41 -6.84
C SER A 81 9.49 -8.64 -6.40
N LEU A 82 8.64 -7.61 -6.45
CA LEU A 82 7.24 -7.73 -6.08
C LEU A 82 6.39 -8.37 -7.18
N LYS A 83 6.92 -8.49 -8.40
CA LYS A 83 6.22 -9.14 -9.51
C LYS A 83 6.29 -10.66 -9.44
N SER A 84 7.27 -11.18 -8.77
CA SER A 84 7.56 -12.62 -8.81
C SER A 84 7.06 -13.38 -7.60
#